data_ac62c9eaca7d588f6b33c2bfe2cf0aa2
#
_entry.id   ac62c9eaca7d588f6b33c2bfe2cf0aa2
#
_cell.length_a   1.000
_cell.length_b   1.000
_cell.length_c   1.000
_cell.angle_alpha   90.00
_cell.angle_beta   90.00
_cell.angle_gamma   90.00
#
_symmetry.space_group_name_H-M   'P 1'
#
loop_
_entity.id
_entity.type
_entity.pdbx_description
1 polymer ?
#
loop_
_entity_poly.entity_id
_entity_poly.type
_entity_poly.pdbx_seq_one_letter_code
_entity_poly.pdbx_strand_id
1 'polypeptide(L)'
;MVTLNDYPIYSVETLRLYFTRCLSGQALPLIPVISKAIVRQYFTPELSGKLESFERDNPSAAYFMLDGSHRTTALALAGYKIDVIIYATDADIAEARGFVVTGQVLDSATLAHSLAENCMILRQHFQERPYFMTVQHKTDKLVRENYIANYGLLEEGDV
;
A
#
# COMPACT_ATOMS: atom_id res chain seq x y z
N MET A 1 -6.68 4.54 1.75
CA MET A 1 -5.31 4.10 2.09
C MET A 1 -4.31 5.01 1.41
N VAL A 2 -3.34 5.51 2.17
CA VAL A 2 -2.20 6.24 1.63
C VAL A 2 -1.17 5.22 1.17
N THR A 3 -0.83 5.26 -0.11
CA THR A 3 0.17 4.37 -0.70
C THR A 3 1.58 4.91 -0.51
N LEU A 4 2.57 4.03 -0.67
CA LEU A 4 3.94 4.45 -0.90
C LEU A 4 4.03 5.16 -2.25
N ASN A 5 4.76 6.25 -2.31
CA ASN A 5 4.88 7.04 -3.52
C ASN A 5 6.05 6.63 -4.42
N ASP A 6 6.29 5.34 -4.50
CA ASP A 6 7.22 4.70 -5.41
C ASP A 6 6.57 4.57 -6.80
N TYR A 7 6.75 5.60 -7.61
CA TYR A 7 6.14 5.66 -8.93
C TYR A 7 7.22 5.89 -10.01
N PRO A 8 7.12 5.21 -11.16
CA PRO A 8 6.16 4.16 -11.52
C PRO A 8 6.40 2.85 -10.76
N ILE A 9 5.43 1.90 -10.86
CA ILE A 9 5.60 0.58 -10.27
C ILE A 9 6.76 -0.14 -10.97
N TYR A 10 7.68 -0.71 -10.20
CA TYR A 10 8.95 -1.17 -10.79
C TYR A 10 8.93 -2.59 -11.37
N SER A 11 7.96 -3.42 -11.01
CA SER A 11 7.85 -4.79 -11.54
C SER A 11 6.45 -5.08 -12.09
N VAL A 12 6.35 -5.03 -13.39
CA VAL A 12 5.14 -5.31 -14.13
C VAL A 12 4.75 -6.76 -14.09
N GLU A 13 5.72 -7.64 -14.12
CA GLU A 13 5.48 -9.08 -14.03
C GLU A 13 4.84 -9.44 -12.71
N THR A 14 5.30 -8.84 -11.62
CA THR A 14 4.71 -9.01 -10.30
C THR A 14 3.28 -8.47 -10.26
N LEU A 15 3.04 -7.31 -10.83
CA LEU A 15 1.70 -6.73 -10.93
C LEU A 15 0.76 -7.66 -11.71
N ARG A 16 1.20 -8.16 -12.85
CA ARG A 16 0.43 -9.09 -13.68
C ARG A 16 0.10 -10.37 -12.93
N LEU A 17 1.07 -10.92 -12.20
CA LEU A 17 0.85 -12.11 -11.39
C LEU A 17 -0.27 -11.91 -10.37
N TYR A 18 -0.23 -10.83 -9.62
CA TYR A 18 -1.27 -10.53 -8.63
C TYR A 18 -2.61 -10.22 -9.27
N PHE A 19 -2.62 -9.49 -10.38
CA PHE A 19 -3.84 -9.21 -11.13
C PHE A 19 -4.51 -10.50 -11.63
N THR A 20 -3.75 -11.41 -12.19
CA THR A 20 -4.23 -12.72 -12.63
C THR A 20 -4.82 -13.52 -11.47
N ARG A 21 -4.17 -13.50 -10.30
CA ARG A 21 -4.71 -14.15 -9.10
C ARG A 21 -6.04 -13.55 -8.65
N CYS A 22 -6.16 -12.22 -8.70
CA CYS A 22 -7.43 -11.54 -8.39
C CYS A 22 -8.54 -12.01 -9.34
N LEU A 23 -8.29 -12.04 -10.64
CA LEU A 23 -9.28 -12.47 -11.63
C LEU A 23 -9.69 -13.93 -11.48
N SER A 24 -8.81 -14.78 -10.97
CA SER A 24 -9.11 -16.20 -10.71
C SER A 24 -9.77 -16.44 -9.34
N GLY A 25 -10.05 -15.38 -8.59
CA GLY A 25 -10.71 -15.48 -7.28
C GLY A 25 -9.78 -15.91 -6.14
N GLN A 26 -8.47 -15.91 -6.35
CA GLN A 26 -7.50 -16.23 -5.30
C GLN A 26 -7.31 -15.05 -4.36
N ALA A 27 -7.37 -15.31 -3.05
CA ALA A 27 -7.06 -14.29 -2.05
C ALA A 27 -5.57 -13.94 -2.11
N LEU A 28 -5.27 -12.63 -2.02
CA LEU A 28 -3.90 -12.15 -1.88
C LEU A 28 -3.54 -12.01 -0.39
N PRO A 29 -2.24 -12.08 -0.05
CA PRO A 29 -1.81 -11.77 1.32
C PRO A 29 -2.27 -10.40 1.77
N LEU A 30 -2.57 -10.27 3.06
CA LEU A 30 -3.04 -9.02 3.67
C LEU A 30 -2.01 -7.91 3.53
N ILE A 31 -2.50 -6.69 3.42
CA ILE A 31 -1.68 -5.49 3.31
C ILE A 31 -1.41 -4.94 4.71
N PRO A 32 -0.15 -4.85 5.16
CA PRO A 32 0.18 -4.28 6.46
C PRO A 32 0.02 -2.77 6.44
N VAL A 33 -0.71 -2.25 7.42
CA VAL A 33 -1.01 -0.82 7.55
C VAL A 33 -0.86 -0.33 8.98
N ILE A 34 -0.59 0.97 9.12
CA ILE A 34 -0.64 1.69 10.40
C ILE A 34 -1.58 2.89 10.23
N SER A 35 -2.37 3.19 11.27
CA SER A 35 -3.30 4.32 11.23
C SER A 35 -2.56 5.66 11.09
N LYS A 36 -3.19 6.62 10.41
CA LYS A 36 -2.67 7.99 10.29
C LYS A 36 -2.39 8.62 11.65
N ALA A 37 -3.24 8.39 12.63
CA ALA A 37 -3.10 8.96 13.96
C ALA A 37 -1.79 8.55 14.63
N ILE A 38 -1.37 7.29 14.46
CA ILE A 38 -0.09 6.79 14.98
C ILE A 38 1.07 7.36 14.18
N VAL A 39 1.04 7.27 12.85
CA VAL A 39 2.13 7.72 11.98
C VAL A 39 2.40 9.21 12.15
N ARG A 40 1.35 10.01 12.26
CA ARG A 40 1.45 11.47 12.45
C ARG A 40 2.29 11.88 13.65
N GLN A 41 2.31 11.09 14.72
CA GLN A 41 3.12 11.36 15.91
C GLN A 41 4.62 11.37 15.62
N TYR A 42 5.05 10.73 14.55
CA TYR A 42 6.45 10.64 14.12
C TYR A 42 6.82 11.67 13.05
N PHE A 43 5.84 12.34 12.46
CA PHE A 43 6.08 13.32 11.41
C PHE A 43 6.59 14.66 11.98
N THR A 44 7.43 15.32 11.19
CA THR A 44 7.82 16.71 11.47
C THR A 44 6.61 17.63 11.31
N PRO A 45 6.60 18.84 11.91
CA PRO A 45 5.53 19.81 11.71
C PRO A 45 5.29 20.14 10.25
N GLU A 46 6.33 20.25 9.44
CA GLU A 46 6.23 20.49 7.99
C GLU A 46 5.52 19.36 7.28
N LEU A 47 5.91 18.12 7.55
CA LEU A 47 5.31 16.94 6.94
C LEU A 47 3.86 16.74 7.40
N SER A 48 3.57 17.02 8.66
CA SER A 48 2.21 16.99 9.21
C SER A 48 1.30 18.03 8.53
N GLY A 49 1.81 19.22 8.23
CA GLY A 49 1.08 20.24 7.49
C GLY A 49 0.73 19.80 6.07
N LYS A 50 1.65 19.12 5.39
CA LYS A 50 1.39 18.53 4.07
C LYS A 50 0.35 17.41 4.13
N LEU A 51 0.40 16.59 5.17
CA LEU A 51 -0.61 15.55 5.41
C LEU A 51 -1.99 16.14 5.64
N GLU A 52 -2.11 17.20 6.43
CA GLU A 52 -3.39 17.90 6.65
C GLU A 52 -4.00 18.43 5.37
N SER A 53 -3.18 18.99 4.47
CA SER A 53 -3.64 19.45 3.16
C SER A 53 -4.18 18.28 2.31
N PHE A 54 -3.48 17.16 2.32
CA PHE A 54 -3.93 15.95 1.64
C PHE A 54 -5.23 15.40 2.23
N GLU A 55 -5.38 15.42 3.55
CA GLU A 55 -6.58 14.92 4.25
C GLU A 55 -7.85 15.70 3.91
N ARG A 56 -7.73 17.01 3.64
CA ARG A 56 -8.89 17.82 3.24
C ARG A 56 -9.53 17.31 1.97
N ASP A 57 -8.70 16.84 1.03
CA ASP A 57 -9.17 16.31 -0.25
C ASP A 57 -9.46 14.80 -0.19
N ASN A 58 -8.93 14.11 0.84
CA ASN A 58 -9.01 12.66 0.99
C ASN A 58 -9.38 12.26 2.43
N PRO A 59 -10.56 12.67 2.94
CA PRO A 59 -10.93 12.45 4.35
C PRO A 59 -11.10 10.98 4.72
N SER A 60 -11.36 10.10 3.76
CA SER A 60 -11.52 8.66 3.99
C SER A 60 -10.21 7.89 4.05
N ALA A 61 -9.08 8.49 3.71
CA ALA A 61 -7.77 7.85 3.76
C ALA A 61 -7.28 7.77 5.22
N ALA A 62 -7.53 6.64 5.87
CA ALA A 62 -7.30 6.45 7.31
C ALA A 62 -5.99 5.76 7.67
N TYR A 63 -5.34 5.10 6.72
CA TYR A 63 -4.19 4.23 6.95
C TYR A 63 -3.05 4.52 6.00
N PHE A 64 -1.81 4.34 6.49
CA PHE A 64 -0.61 4.27 5.68
C PHE A 64 -0.25 2.83 5.39
N MET A 65 0.01 2.52 4.13
CA MET A 65 0.54 1.23 3.71
C MET A 65 2.02 1.12 4.04
N LEU A 66 2.44 -0.03 4.58
CA LEU A 66 3.84 -0.32 4.84
C LEU A 66 4.51 -1.09 3.69
N ASP A 67 3.75 -1.94 3.04
CA ASP A 67 4.19 -2.80 1.94
C ASP A 67 2.98 -3.21 1.10
N GLY A 68 3.21 -3.61 -0.15
CA GLY A 68 2.16 -4.15 -1.00
C GLY A 68 1.72 -3.26 -2.16
N SER A 69 2.62 -2.42 -2.69
CA SER A 69 2.33 -1.57 -3.86
C SER A 69 1.77 -2.36 -5.05
N HIS A 70 2.35 -3.51 -5.38
CA HIS A 70 1.85 -4.34 -6.48
C HIS A 70 0.50 -4.98 -6.17
N ARG A 71 0.33 -5.51 -4.96
CA ARG A 71 -0.92 -6.14 -4.53
C ARG A 71 -2.08 -5.14 -4.49
N THR A 72 -1.87 -3.97 -3.91
CA THR A 72 -2.90 -2.94 -3.82
C THR A 72 -3.28 -2.39 -5.19
N THR A 73 -2.32 -2.22 -6.08
CA THR A 73 -2.59 -1.81 -7.46
C THR A 73 -3.38 -2.88 -8.20
N ALA A 74 -3.01 -4.15 -8.07
CA ALA A 74 -3.74 -5.26 -8.69
C ALA A 74 -5.19 -5.34 -8.19
N LEU A 75 -5.40 -5.21 -6.89
CA LEU A 75 -6.74 -5.22 -6.28
C LEU A 75 -7.58 -4.04 -6.76
N ALA A 76 -7.01 -2.84 -6.80
CA ALA A 76 -7.70 -1.64 -7.30
C ALA A 76 -8.09 -1.78 -8.77
N LEU A 77 -7.20 -2.30 -9.61
CA LEU A 77 -7.48 -2.57 -11.03
C LEU A 77 -8.60 -3.60 -11.23
N ALA A 78 -8.62 -4.63 -10.39
CA ALA A 78 -9.64 -5.68 -10.46
C ALA A 78 -10.98 -5.25 -9.84
N GLY A 79 -11.05 -4.08 -9.22
CA GLY A 79 -12.25 -3.60 -8.55
C GLY A 79 -12.56 -4.29 -7.21
N TYR A 80 -11.56 -4.92 -6.60
CA TYR A 80 -11.72 -5.61 -5.33
C TYR A 80 -11.37 -4.71 -4.14
N LYS A 81 -11.96 -5.04 -3.00
CA LYS A 81 -11.58 -4.44 -1.72
C LYS A 81 -10.18 -4.89 -1.30
N ILE A 82 -9.50 -4.02 -0.60
CA ILE A 82 -8.16 -4.30 -0.07
C ILE A 82 -8.31 -4.74 1.38
N ASP A 83 -8.00 -6.00 1.64
CA ASP A 83 -7.97 -6.54 2.99
C ASP A 83 -6.63 -6.20 3.65
N VAL A 84 -6.69 -5.67 4.86
CA VAL A 84 -5.53 -5.17 5.59
C VAL A 84 -5.30 -5.91 6.89
N ILE A 85 -4.05 -5.88 7.36
CA ILE A 85 -3.70 -6.22 8.74
C ILE A 85 -3.19 -4.93 9.40
N ILE A 86 -3.80 -4.55 10.53
CA ILE A 86 -3.54 -3.28 11.19
C ILE A 86 -2.53 -3.49 12.31
N TYR A 87 -1.44 -2.73 12.27
CA TYR A 87 -0.45 -2.68 13.34
C TYR A 87 -0.69 -1.45 14.20
N ALA A 88 -1.17 -1.65 15.41
CA ALA A 88 -1.36 -0.61 16.41
C ALA A 88 -0.34 -0.72 17.57
N THR A 89 0.24 -1.91 17.74
CA THR A 89 1.23 -2.24 18.79
C THR A 89 2.29 -3.19 18.27
N ASP A 90 3.39 -3.32 18.99
CA ASP A 90 4.42 -4.33 18.67
C ASP A 90 3.86 -5.76 18.78
N ALA A 91 2.89 -5.98 19.65
CA ALA A 91 2.20 -7.27 19.76
C ALA A 91 1.47 -7.67 18.49
N ASP A 92 0.87 -6.71 17.78
CA ASP A 92 0.22 -6.97 16.50
C ASP A 92 1.21 -7.45 15.45
N ILE A 93 2.40 -6.87 15.42
CA ILE A 93 3.48 -7.28 14.51
C ILE A 93 3.98 -8.69 14.87
N ALA A 94 4.14 -8.98 16.16
CA ALA A 94 4.52 -10.30 16.62
C ALA A 94 3.48 -11.38 16.24
N GLU A 95 2.21 -11.07 16.36
CA GLU A 95 1.10 -11.94 15.94
C GLU A 95 1.12 -12.17 14.42
N ALA A 96 1.36 -11.11 13.64
CA ALA A 96 1.44 -11.17 12.18
C ALA A 96 2.52 -12.13 11.69
N ARG A 97 3.64 -12.26 12.41
CA ARG A 97 4.69 -13.23 12.06
C ARG A 97 4.17 -14.67 12.05
N GLY A 98 3.21 -14.99 12.91
CA GLY A 98 2.56 -16.31 12.93
C GLY A 98 1.72 -16.61 11.69
N PHE A 99 1.26 -15.59 10.97
CA PHE A 99 0.46 -15.75 9.76
C PHE A 99 1.30 -15.91 8.48
N VAL A 100 2.59 -15.80 8.56
CA VAL A 100 3.49 -16.05 7.41
C VAL A 100 3.42 -17.51 6.97
N VAL A 101 3.38 -18.43 7.92
CA VAL A 101 3.31 -19.87 7.65
C VAL A 101 2.05 -20.25 6.88
N THR A 102 0.93 -19.58 7.16
CA THR A 102 -0.37 -19.82 6.49
C THR A 102 -0.49 -19.11 5.14
N GLY A 103 0.46 -18.23 4.80
CA GLY A 103 0.41 -17.42 3.58
C GLY A 103 -0.53 -16.21 3.66
N GLN A 104 -1.16 -15.96 4.81
CA GLN A 104 -2.03 -14.79 5.01
C GLN A 104 -1.25 -13.48 5.06
N VAL A 105 0.00 -13.52 5.48
CA VAL A 105 0.92 -12.38 5.53
C VAL A 105 2.18 -12.75 4.79
N LEU A 106 2.68 -11.85 3.93
CA LEU A 106 3.98 -12.02 3.30
C LEU A 106 5.10 -11.74 4.29
N ASP A 107 6.14 -12.56 4.26
CA ASP A 107 7.38 -12.29 4.97
C ASP A 107 8.04 -11.06 4.32
N SER A 108 8.14 -9.98 5.09
CA SER A 108 8.69 -8.71 4.62
C SER A 108 9.49 -8.04 5.73
N ALA A 109 10.27 -7.04 5.37
CA ALA A 109 11.06 -6.25 6.33
C ALA A 109 10.20 -5.61 7.43
N THR A 110 8.92 -5.34 7.17
CA THR A 110 8.01 -4.75 8.15
C THR A 110 7.85 -5.61 9.40
N LEU A 111 7.96 -6.92 9.27
CA LEU A 111 7.88 -7.88 10.38
C LEU A 111 9.15 -7.93 11.24
N ALA A 112 10.27 -7.47 10.72
CA ALA A 112 11.54 -7.41 11.45
C ALA A 112 11.69 -6.13 12.29
N HIS A 113 10.80 -5.16 12.10
CA HIS A 113 10.83 -3.86 12.76
C HIS A 113 9.74 -3.74 13.83
N SER A 114 10.01 -2.89 14.86
CA SER A 114 8.98 -2.46 15.79
C SER A 114 7.98 -1.52 15.12
N LEU A 115 6.88 -1.21 15.80
CA LEU A 115 5.94 -0.19 15.35
C LEU A 115 6.61 1.16 15.16
N ALA A 116 7.42 1.58 16.14
CA ALA A 116 8.15 2.84 16.07
C ALA A 116 9.14 2.87 14.90
N GLU A 117 9.87 1.80 14.65
CA GLU A 117 10.80 1.69 13.55
C GLU A 117 10.08 1.76 12.20
N ASN A 118 8.94 1.09 12.03
CA ASN A 118 8.10 1.20 10.83
C ASN A 118 7.61 2.64 10.61
N CYS A 119 7.20 3.32 11.66
CA CYS A 119 6.78 4.73 11.57
C CYS A 119 7.94 5.65 11.17
N MET A 120 9.14 5.40 11.68
CA MET A 120 10.34 6.17 11.30
C MET A 120 10.74 5.92 9.85
N ILE A 121 10.58 4.71 9.35
CA ILE A 121 10.80 4.38 7.93
C ILE A 121 9.80 5.14 7.05
N LEU A 122 8.52 5.18 7.43
CA LEU A 122 7.52 5.99 6.72
C LEU A 122 7.87 7.48 6.75
N ARG A 123 8.27 8.00 7.90
CA ARG A 123 8.73 9.39 8.03
C ARG A 123 9.85 9.69 7.03
N GLN A 124 10.89 8.87 7.00
CA GLN A 124 12.01 9.04 6.09
C GLN A 124 11.57 9.00 4.63
N HIS A 125 10.73 8.04 4.28
CA HIS A 125 10.20 7.88 2.93
C HIS A 125 9.48 9.15 2.46
N PHE A 126 8.60 9.72 3.29
CA PHE A 126 7.85 10.92 2.94
C PHE A 126 8.63 12.22 3.12
N GLN A 127 9.71 12.23 3.89
CA GLN A 127 10.65 13.35 3.91
C GLN A 127 11.43 13.47 2.59
N GLU A 128 11.82 12.34 2.01
CA GLU A 128 12.50 12.28 0.72
C GLU A 128 11.55 12.56 -0.45
N ARG A 129 10.28 12.20 -0.31
CA ARG A 129 9.23 12.34 -1.32
C ARG A 129 7.98 12.94 -0.68
N PRO A 130 7.96 14.27 -0.46
CA PRO A 130 6.97 14.92 0.39
C PRO A 130 5.62 15.18 -0.31
N TYR A 131 5.03 14.15 -0.86
CA TYR A 131 3.69 14.17 -1.42
C TYR A 131 2.97 12.86 -1.09
N PHE A 132 1.64 12.94 -0.96
CA PHE A 132 0.80 11.80 -0.60
C PHE A 132 -0.14 11.45 -1.75
N MET A 133 -0.40 10.16 -1.91
CA MET A 133 -1.37 9.63 -2.87
C MET A 133 -2.19 8.55 -2.21
N THR A 134 -3.45 8.42 -2.62
CA THR A 134 -4.23 7.21 -2.32
C THR A 134 -3.86 6.10 -3.29
N VAL A 135 -4.18 4.86 -2.93
CA VAL A 135 -4.05 3.71 -3.85
C VAL A 135 -4.82 3.96 -5.15
N GLN A 136 -6.03 4.52 -5.05
CA GLN A 136 -6.86 4.80 -6.22
C GLN A 136 -6.22 5.86 -7.12
N HIS A 137 -5.71 6.94 -6.57
CA HIS A 137 -5.01 7.98 -7.34
C HIS A 137 -3.78 7.43 -8.08
N LYS A 138 -2.99 6.61 -7.39
CA LYS A 138 -1.83 5.95 -8.00
C LYS A 138 -2.24 5.04 -9.15
N THR A 139 -3.27 4.22 -8.94
CA THR A 139 -3.79 3.30 -9.94
C THR A 139 -4.33 4.06 -11.16
N ASP A 140 -5.14 5.09 -10.93
CA ASP A 140 -5.68 5.93 -12.01
C ASP A 140 -4.58 6.61 -12.83
N LYS A 141 -3.52 7.07 -12.16
CA LYS A 141 -2.36 7.66 -12.82
C LYS A 141 -1.62 6.64 -13.70
N LEU A 142 -1.44 5.42 -13.22
CA LEU A 142 -0.82 4.34 -14.00
C LEU A 142 -1.63 4.01 -15.27
N VAL A 143 -2.94 3.97 -15.16
CA VAL A 143 -3.84 3.76 -16.32
C VAL A 143 -3.73 4.94 -17.29
N ARG A 144 -3.83 6.16 -16.78
CA ARG A 144 -3.81 7.39 -17.60
C ARG A 144 -2.47 7.59 -18.35
N GLU A 145 -1.36 7.18 -17.75
CA GLU A 145 -0.03 7.25 -18.34
C GLU A 145 0.34 6.02 -19.16
N ASN A 146 -0.60 5.12 -19.40
CA ASN A 146 -0.47 3.91 -20.20
C ASN A 146 0.54 2.86 -19.67
N TYR A 147 0.94 2.96 -18.40
CA TYR A 147 1.83 1.95 -17.82
C TYR A 147 1.19 0.57 -17.84
N ILE A 148 -0.09 0.49 -17.55
CA ILE A 148 -0.84 -0.76 -17.46
C ILE A 148 -1.26 -1.23 -18.84
N ALA A 149 -1.72 -0.33 -19.72
CA ALA A 149 -2.09 -0.67 -21.09
C ALA A 149 -0.91 -1.25 -21.88
N ASN A 150 0.31 -0.75 -21.64
CA ASN A 150 1.51 -1.26 -22.29
C ASN A 150 1.83 -2.71 -21.90
N TYR A 151 1.16 -3.24 -20.88
CA TYR A 151 1.41 -4.59 -20.36
C TYR A 151 0.28 -5.56 -20.62
N GLY A 152 -0.73 -5.16 -21.41
CA GLY A 152 -1.83 -6.03 -21.78
C GLY A 152 -2.77 -6.40 -20.65
N LEU A 153 -2.72 -5.71 -19.49
CA LEU A 153 -3.55 -6.05 -18.34
C LEU A 153 -5.04 -5.70 -18.56
N LEU A 154 -5.30 -4.69 -19.38
CA LEU A 154 -6.67 -4.25 -19.69
C LEU A 154 -7.30 -4.99 -20.88
N GLU A 155 -6.47 -5.56 -21.75
CA GLU A 155 -6.95 -6.27 -22.93
C GLU A 155 -7.55 -7.64 -22.60
N GLU A 156 -7.11 -8.24 -21.51
CA GLU A 156 -7.62 -9.55 -21.05
C GLU A 156 -9.00 -9.45 -20.38
N GLY A 157 -9.41 -8.26 -19.96
CA GLY A 157 -10.71 -8.02 -19.35
C GLY A 157 -11.86 -7.76 -20.31
N ASP A 158 -11.56 -7.53 -21.58
CA ASP A 158 -12.53 -7.17 -22.61
C ASP A 158 -13.02 -8.36 -23.44
N VAL A 159 -12.64 -9.53 -23.05
CA VAL A 159 -13.00 -10.77 -23.77
C VAL A 159 -14.15 -11.50 -23.14
#